data_35c0a5500a51ae90a70e0e78ac50ea6d
#
_entry.id   35c0a5500a51ae90a70e0e78ac50ea6d
#
_cell.length_a   1.000
_cell.length_b   1.000
_cell.length_c   1.000
_cell.angle_alpha   90.00
_cell.angle_beta   90.00
_cell.angle_gamma   90.00
#
_symmetry.space_group_name_H-M   'P 1'
#
loop_
_entity.id
_entity.type
_entity.pdbx_description
1 polymer ?
#
loop_
_entity_poly.entity_id
_entity_poly.type
_entity_poly.pdbx_seq_one_letter_code
_entity_poly.pdbx_strand_id
1 'polypeptide(L)'
;KILIPLDLKILDEEGREVPRGQKGEIVVRGENVMAGYWKNPGATAETVRDGWLHTGDMGYVSEDDFLYVLGRFKSLLIASDGEKYSPEGMEEAIVDKSPYIDQIIVHNNQSPFTGAIVVPNREALRRELEARRTPEAERANVAAEILGAEIDRYRAGGTYAGEFPERWLPAGLAIVDEAFTEQNGLVNSTMK
;
A
#
# COMPACT_ATOMS: atom_id res chain seq x y z
N LYS A 1 -5.09 -12.44 18.95
CA LYS A 1 -6.25 -12.99 19.68
C LYS A 1 -7.35 -11.95 19.65
N ILE A 2 -8.51 -12.29 19.12
CA ILE A 2 -9.66 -11.38 19.01
C ILE A 2 -10.15 -11.08 20.43
N LEU A 3 -10.34 -9.81 20.74
CA LEU A 3 -10.88 -9.37 22.03
C LEU A 3 -12.39 -9.68 22.08
N ILE A 4 -12.84 -10.34 23.12
CA ILE A 4 -14.26 -10.57 23.42
C ILE A 4 -14.81 -9.26 24.02
N PRO A 5 -15.97 -8.76 23.56
CA PRO A 5 -17.04 -9.39 22.78
C PRO A 5 -17.11 -8.87 21.33
N LEU A 6 -16.21 -9.29 20.46
CA LEU A 6 -16.22 -8.93 19.05
C LEU A 6 -16.40 -10.20 18.19
N ASP A 7 -17.48 -10.25 17.41
CA ASP A 7 -17.63 -11.23 16.33
C ASP A 7 -16.86 -10.75 15.12
N LEU A 8 -16.17 -11.65 14.42
CA LEU A 8 -15.41 -11.37 13.22
C LEU A 8 -15.70 -12.41 12.15
N LYS A 9 -15.84 -11.98 10.92
CA LYS A 9 -15.94 -12.81 9.72
C LYS A 9 -15.04 -12.28 8.63
N ILE A 10 -14.68 -13.16 7.71
CA ILE A 10 -14.03 -12.81 6.45
C ILE A 10 -15.02 -13.13 5.34
N LEU A 11 -15.34 -12.14 4.49
CA LEU A 11 -16.33 -12.27 3.43
C LEU A 11 -15.67 -12.18 2.04
N ASP A 12 -16.15 -12.98 1.09
CA ASP A 12 -15.78 -12.84 -0.33
C ASP A 12 -16.49 -11.64 -0.98
N GLU A 13 -16.29 -11.43 -2.29
CA GLU A 13 -16.88 -10.33 -3.06
C GLU A 13 -18.41 -10.46 -3.18
N GLU A 14 -18.96 -11.66 -3.03
CA GLU A 14 -20.37 -11.94 -3.01
C GLU A 14 -21.01 -11.85 -1.61
N GLY A 15 -20.22 -11.49 -0.59
CA GLY A 15 -20.66 -11.33 0.79
C GLY A 15 -20.85 -12.66 1.55
N ARG A 16 -20.29 -13.75 1.06
CA ARG A 16 -20.32 -15.07 1.74
C ARG A 16 -19.09 -15.23 2.65
N GLU A 17 -19.30 -15.81 3.81
CA GLU A 17 -18.21 -16.12 4.72
C GLU A 17 -17.28 -17.19 4.13
N VAL A 18 -15.98 -16.91 4.15
CA VAL A 18 -14.95 -17.81 3.62
C VAL A 18 -14.27 -18.62 4.72
N PRO A 19 -13.75 -19.83 4.39
CA PRO A 19 -12.97 -20.64 5.33
C PRO A 19 -11.69 -19.95 5.78
N ARG A 20 -11.10 -20.48 6.88
CA ARG A 20 -9.78 -20.07 7.38
C ARG A 20 -8.74 -20.17 6.27
N GLY A 21 -7.75 -19.28 6.30
CA GLY A 21 -6.70 -19.18 5.31
C GLY A 21 -7.12 -18.48 4.00
N GLN A 22 -8.41 -18.33 3.74
CA GLN A 22 -8.88 -17.59 2.56
C GLN A 22 -8.99 -16.09 2.85
N LYS A 23 -8.58 -15.29 1.86
CA LYS A 23 -8.59 -13.82 1.92
C LYS A 23 -9.98 -13.28 1.58
N GLY A 24 -10.39 -12.21 2.25
CA GLY A 24 -11.63 -11.50 1.98
C GLY A 24 -11.74 -10.22 2.80
N GLU A 25 -12.89 -9.55 2.74
CA GLU A 25 -13.16 -8.37 3.55
C GLU A 25 -13.34 -8.76 5.02
N ILE A 26 -12.66 -8.04 5.90
CA ILE A 26 -12.84 -8.18 7.35
C ILE A 26 -14.12 -7.45 7.73
N VAL A 27 -15.08 -8.18 8.30
CA VAL A 27 -16.29 -7.57 8.88
C VAL A 27 -16.38 -7.91 10.35
N VAL A 28 -16.85 -6.95 11.15
CA VAL A 28 -16.90 -7.09 12.60
C VAL A 28 -18.26 -6.67 13.17
N ARG A 29 -18.65 -7.29 14.26
CA ARG A 29 -19.88 -6.96 15.00
C ARG A 29 -19.63 -7.06 16.51
N GLY A 30 -20.08 -6.07 17.26
CA GLY A 30 -19.94 -6.05 18.73
C GLY A 30 -20.32 -4.71 19.31
N GLU A 31 -20.32 -4.64 20.65
CA GLU A 31 -20.69 -3.42 21.39
C GLU A 31 -19.71 -2.26 21.18
N ASN A 32 -18.50 -2.54 20.73
CA ASN A 32 -17.46 -1.56 20.41
C ASN A 32 -17.54 -1.04 18.98
N VAL A 33 -18.47 -1.57 18.17
CA VAL A 33 -18.72 -1.06 16.82
C VAL A 33 -19.54 0.22 16.90
N MET A 34 -19.17 1.22 16.10
CA MET A 34 -19.89 2.49 16.04
C MET A 34 -21.37 2.32 15.70
N ALA A 35 -22.23 3.17 16.25
CA ALA A 35 -23.64 3.24 15.87
C ALA A 35 -23.84 3.81 14.45
N GLY A 36 -22.88 4.56 13.92
CA GLY A 36 -22.88 5.16 12.59
C GLY A 36 -22.09 6.44 12.51
N TYR A 37 -22.04 7.01 11.32
CA TYR A 37 -21.40 8.32 11.08
C TYR A 37 -22.33 9.47 11.44
N TRP A 38 -21.79 10.45 12.16
CA TRP A 38 -22.57 11.62 12.59
C TRP A 38 -23.17 12.37 11.40
N LYS A 39 -24.48 12.53 11.44
CA LYS A 39 -25.28 13.22 10.38
C LYS A 39 -25.05 12.69 8.96
N ASN A 40 -24.59 11.45 8.80
CA ASN A 40 -24.37 10.82 7.51
C ASN A 40 -25.01 9.42 7.45
N PRO A 41 -26.35 9.33 7.34
CA PRO A 41 -27.05 8.05 7.30
C PRO A 41 -26.71 7.23 6.03
N GLY A 42 -26.38 7.88 4.90
CA GLY A 42 -25.97 7.19 3.68
C GLY A 42 -24.68 6.41 3.89
N ALA A 43 -23.61 7.06 4.35
CA ALA A 43 -22.34 6.40 4.66
C ALA A 43 -22.50 5.34 5.76
N THR A 44 -23.40 5.56 6.73
CA THR A 44 -23.70 4.57 7.75
C THR A 44 -24.29 3.30 7.14
N ALA A 45 -25.30 3.43 6.27
CA ALA A 45 -25.95 2.29 5.62
C ALA A 45 -25.01 1.52 4.68
N GLU A 46 -24.05 2.21 4.06
CA GLU A 46 -23.02 1.59 3.24
C GLU A 46 -22.01 0.80 4.06
N THR A 47 -21.69 1.29 5.29
CA THR A 47 -20.63 0.73 6.11
C THR A 47 -21.13 -0.29 7.14
N VAL A 48 -22.34 -0.08 7.69
CA VAL A 48 -22.96 -1.00 8.67
C VAL A 48 -24.15 -1.67 8.00
N ARG A 49 -24.02 -2.97 7.70
CA ARG A 49 -25.07 -3.76 7.02
C ARG A 49 -25.43 -4.94 7.91
N ASP A 50 -26.70 -5.09 8.20
CA ASP A 50 -27.24 -6.20 9.03
C ASP A 50 -26.52 -6.33 10.39
N GLY A 51 -26.08 -5.19 10.96
CA GLY A 51 -25.36 -5.14 12.23
C GLY A 51 -23.85 -5.47 12.13
N TRP A 52 -23.33 -5.70 10.92
CA TRP A 52 -21.91 -5.89 10.66
C TRP A 52 -21.27 -4.62 10.10
N LEU A 53 -20.15 -4.22 10.70
CA LEU A 53 -19.30 -3.16 10.16
C LEU A 53 -18.42 -3.76 9.06
N HIS A 54 -18.59 -3.29 7.85
CA HIS A 54 -17.70 -3.53 6.72
C HIS A 54 -16.49 -2.60 6.87
N THR A 55 -15.34 -3.16 7.26
CA THR A 55 -14.16 -2.33 7.59
C THR A 55 -13.51 -1.73 6.34
N GLY A 56 -13.73 -2.34 5.18
CA GLY A 56 -13.03 -2.04 3.96
C GLY A 56 -11.56 -2.51 3.97
N ASP A 57 -11.17 -3.27 4.98
CA ASP A 57 -9.85 -3.89 5.07
C ASP A 57 -9.92 -5.34 4.59
N MET A 58 -8.94 -5.80 3.85
CA MET A 58 -8.76 -7.19 3.45
C MET A 58 -7.90 -7.92 4.47
N GLY A 59 -8.25 -9.16 4.74
CA GLY A 59 -7.47 -10.02 5.60
C GLY A 59 -7.89 -11.48 5.52
N TYR A 60 -7.33 -12.28 6.39
CA TYR A 60 -7.72 -13.67 6.60
C TYR A 60 -7.47 -14.09 8.06
N VAL A 61 -8.17 -15.11 8.51
CA VAL A 61 -7.89 -15.76 9.79
C VAL A 61 -7.10 -17.03 9.52
N SER A 62 -5.94 -17.18 10.16
CA SER A 62 -5.12 -18.40 10.04
C SER A 62 -5.75 -19.58 10.79
N GLU A 63 -5.23 -20.79 10.56
CA GLU A 63 -5.64 -22.00 11.28
C GLU A 63 -5.43 -21.88 12.80
N ASP A 64 -4.46 -21.07 13.23
CA ASP A 64 -4.14 -20.81 14.64
C ASP A 64 -4.93 -19.63 15.24
N ASP A 65 -6.02 -19.20 14.61
CA ASP A 65 -6.89 -18.09 15.08
C ASP A 65 -6.23 -16.71 15.12
N PHE A 66 -5.20 -16.44 14.30
CA PHE A 66 -4.65 -15.10 14.12
C PHE A 66 -5.28 -14.41 12.93
N LEU A 67 -5.70 -13.15 13.14
CA LEU A 67 -6.12 -12.27 12.07
C LEU A 67 -4.90 -11.62 11.43
N TYR A 68 -4.76 -11.77 10.13
CA TYR A 68 -3.78 -11.07 9.30
C TYR A 68 -4.49 -10.02 8.46
N VAL A 69 -4.14 -8.76 8.67
CA VAL A 69 -4.64 -7.62 7.87
C VAL A 69 -3.66 -7.40 6.72
N LEU A 70 -4.18 -7.39 5.50
CA LEU A 70 -3.38 -7.29 4.27
C LEU A 70 -3.39 -5.89 3.66
N GLY A 71 -4.28 -5.00 4.11
CA GLY A 71 -4.43 -3.63 3.65
C GLY A 71 -5.87 -3.29 3.26
N ARG A 72 -6.07 -2.10 2.69
CA ARG A 72 -7.40 -1.62 2.26
C ARG A 72 -7.87 -2.31 1.00
N PHE A 73 -9.12 -2.79 0.99
CA PHE A 73 -9.71 -3.45 -0.18
C PHE A 73 -9.68 -2.56 -1.44
N LYS A 74 -9.97 -1.25 -1.26
CA LYS A 74 -9.96 -0.26 -2.36
C LYS A 74 -8.56 0.16 -2.81
N SER A 75 -7.54 -0.09 -2.01
CA SER A 75 -6.14 0.26 -2.31
C SER A 75 -5.37 -0.91 -2.90
N LEU A 76 -6.00 -2.09 -3.05
CA LEU A 76 -5.33 -3.25 -3.61
C LEU A 76 -4.98 -3.02 -5.08
N LEU A 77 -3.77 -3.36 -5.43
CA LEU A 77 -3.33 -3.46 -6.80
C LEU A 77 -3.73 -4.81 -7.38
N ILE A 78 -4.01 -4.84 -8.66
CA ILE A 78 -4.39 -6.06 -9.38
C ILE A 78 -3.32 -6.33 -10.42
N ALA A 79 -2.61 -7.45 -10.30
CA ALA A 79 -1.67 -7.91 -11.29
C ALA A 79 -2.39 -8.47 -12.54
N SER A 80 -1.66 -8.66 -13.63
CA SER A 80 -2.21 -9.17 -14.90
C SER A 80 -2.82 -10.57 -14.81
N ASP A 81 -2.41 -11.36 -13.82
CA ASP A 81 -2.95 -12.69 -13.51
C ASP A 81 -4.15 -12.66 -12.56
N GLY A 82 -4.60 -11.45 -12.15
CA GLY A 82 -5.70 -11.23 -11.22
C GLY A 82 -5.29 -11.30 -9.74
N GLU A 83 -4.00 -11.52 -9.43
CA GLU A 83 -3.53 -11.47 -8.05
C GLU A 83 -3.76 -10.08 -7.44
N LYS A 84 -4.35 -10.06 -6.24
CA LYS A 84 -4.56 -8.83 -5.48
C LYS A 84 -3.51 -8.72 -4.37
N TYR A 85 -2.85 -7.57 -4.28
CA TYR A 85 -1.83 -7.29 -3.27
C TYR A 85 -1.90 -5.84 -2.78
N SER A 86 -1.49 -5.62 -1.51
CA SER A 86 -1.44 -4.27 -0.95
C SER A 86 -0.12 -3.59 -1.32
N PRO A 87 -0.15 -2.37 -1.85
CA PRO A 87 1.07 -1.57 -2.04
C PRO A 87 1.64 -1.03 -0.74
N GLU A 88 0.80 -0.83 0.30
CA GLU A 88 1.14 -0.07 1.51
C GLU A 88 2.43 -0.57 2.18
N GLY A 89 2.54 -1.86 2.46
CA GLY A 89 3.73 -2.41 3.12
C GLY A 89 5.02 -2.27 2.29
N MET A 90 4.91 -2.31 0.96
CA MET A 90 6.05 -2.10 0.07
C MET A 90 6.43 -0.61 -0.02
N GLU A 91 5.44 0.27 -0.12
CA GLU A 91 5.65 1.72 -0.12
C GLU A 91 6.31 2.18 1.17
N GLU A 92 5.80 1.73 2.33
CA GLU A 92 6.38 2.03 3.65
C GLU A 92 7.82 1.50 3.77
N ALA A 93 8.06 0.25 3.37
CA ALA A 93 9.40 -0.34 3.46
C ALA A 93 10.43 0.38 2.57
N ILE A 94 10.02 0.81 1.35
CA ILE A 94 10.90 1.54 0.44
C ILE A 94 11.24 2.91 1.02
N VAL A 95 10.27 3.66 1.52
CA VAL A 95 10.48 4.99 2.11
C VAL A 95 11.34 4.89 3.37
N ASP A 96 11.04 3.96 4.27
CA ASP A 96 11.76 3.79 5.54
C ASP A 96 13.24 3.45 5.35
N LYS A 97 13.56 2.66 4.31
CA LYS A 97 14.92 2.15 4.08
C LYS A 97 15.72 2.92 3.02
N SER A 98 15.10 3.90 2.35
CA SER A 98 15.75 4.72 1.33
C SER A 98 16.06 6.14 1.85
N PRO A 99 17.32 6.60 1.78
CA PRO A 99 17.62 7.99 2.07
C PRO A 99 17.22 8.95 0.95
N TYR A 100 16.84 8.44 -0.24
CA TYR A 100 16.63 9.21 -1.45
C TYR A 100 15.16 9.33 -1.86
N ILE A 101 14.24 8.61 -1.19
CA ILE A 101 12.81 8.61 -1.51
C ILE A 101 12.04 9.13 -0.29
N ASP A 102 11.35 10.28 -0.46
CA ASP A 102 10.48 10.85 0.57
C ASP A 102 9.06 10.29 0.51
N GLN A 103 8.54 10.06 -0.72
CA GLN A 103 7.21 9.49 -0.92
C GLN A 103 7.22 8.62 -2.18
N ILE A 104 6.43 7.55 -2.15
CA ILE A 104 6.22 6.66 -3.29
C ILE A 104 4.75 6.22 -3.34
N ILE A 105 4.20 6.16 -4.53
CA ILE A 105 2.91 5.53 -4.81
C ILE A 105 3.14 4.46 -5.86
N VAL A 106 2.82 3.23 -5.51
CA VAL A 106 2.90 2.08 -6.41
C VAL A 106 1.55 1.88 -7.09
N HIS A 107 1.56 1.62 -8.38
CA HIS A 107 0.36 1.43 -9.17
C HIS A 107 0.46 0.22 -10.09
N ASN A 108 -0.60 -0.58 -10.08
CA ASN A 108 -0.86 -1.61 -11.07
C ASN A 108 -2.38 -1.79 -11.20
N ASN A 109 -2.87 -1.84 -12.41
CA ASN A 109 -4.26 -2.16 -12.73
C ASN A 109 -4.29 -3.12 -13.91
N GLN A 110 -4.12 -4.41 -13.62
CA GLN A 110 -4.09 -5.50 -14.60
C GLN A 110 -3.01 -5.34 -15.69
N SER A 111 -1.99 -4.53 -15.40
CA SER A 111 -0.84 -4.35 -16.29
C SER A 111 0.19 -5.46 -16.10
N PRO A 112 0.97 -5.80 -17.16
CA PRO A 112 2.03 -6.81 -17.07
C PRO A 112 3.15 -6.44 -16.09
N PHE A 113 3.24 -5.15 -15.73
CA PHE A 113 4.26 -4.63 -14.81
C PHE A 113 3.65 -3.57 -13.87
N THR A 114 4.23 -3.48 -12.71
CA THR A 114 3.95 -2.46 -11.72
C THR A 114 4.78 -1.21 -12.03
N GLY A 115 4.19 -0.03 -11.91
CA GLY A 115 4.87 1.25 -11.97
C GLY A 115 4.85 1.96 -10.62
N ALA A 116 5.68 2.99 -10.45
CA ALA A 116 5.58 3.85 -9.29
C ALA A 116 5.80 5.31 -9.64
N ILE A 117 5.19 6.19 -8.84
CA ILE A 117 5.46 7.63 -8.82
C ILE A 117 6.26 7.91 -7.56
N VAL A 118 7.38 8.61 -7.71
CA VAL A 118 8.34 8.86 -6.62
C VAL A 118 8.53 10.35 -6.43
N VAL A 119 8.41 10.80 -5.18
CA VAL A 119 8.89 12.12 -4.73
C VAL A 119 10.26 11.92 -4.11
N PRO A 120 11.32 12.44 -4.71
CA PRO A 120 12.68 12.24 -4.21
C PRO A 120 13.01 13.15 -3.03
N ASN A 121 13.89 12.69 -2.14
CA ASN A 121 14.57 13.54 -1.19
C ASN A 121 15.61 14.38 -1.94
N ARG A 122 15.22 15.59 -2.29
CA ARG A 122 16.04 16.49 -3.13
C ARG A 122 17.37 16.84 -2.50
N GLU A 123 17.40 17.01 -1.18
CA GLU A 123 18.64 17.37 -0.48
C GLU A 123 19.62 16.20 -0.47
N ALA A 124 19.15 15.00 -0.20
CA ALA A 124 19.97 13.81 -0.23
C ALA A 124 20.52 13.52 -1.64
N LEU A 125 19.65 13.60 -2.68
CA LEU A 125 20.08 13.45 -4.07
C LEU A 125 21.09 14.52 -4.50
N ARG A 126 20.86 15.79 -4.14
CA ARG A 126 21.79 16.86 -4.46
C ARG A 126 23.17 16.58 -3.86
N ARG A 127 23.25 16.21 -2.58
CA ARG A 127 24.51 15.86 -1.91
C ARG A 127 25.22 14.71 -2.59
N GLU A 128 24.49 13.68 -2.99
CA GLU A 128 25.04 12.50 -3.66
C GLU A 128 25.57 12.84 -5.05
N LEU A 129 24.83 13.63 -5.83
CA LEU A 129 25.26 14.08 -7.16
C LEU A 129 26.50 14.98 -7.09
N GLU A 130 26.59 15.85 -6.08
CA GLU A 130 27.77 16.67 -5.81
C GLU A 130 28.99 15.81 -5.41
N ALA A 131 28.78 14.82 -4.52
CA ALA A 131 29.84 13.89 -4.10
C ALA A 131 30.37 13.07 -5.28
N ARG A 132 29.51 12.65 -6.20
CA ARG A 132 29.88 11.98 -7.47
C ARG A 132 30.47 12.90 -8.51
N ARG A 133 30.47 14.22 -8.27
CA ARG A 133 30.89 15.25 -9.24
C ARG A 133 30.14 15.15 -10.57
N THR A 134 28.84 14.82 -10.51
CA THR A 134 28.00 14.61 -11.70
C THR A 134 27.81 15.92 -12.47
N PRO A 135 28.13 15.95 -13.78
CA PRO A 135 27.88 17.11 -14.64
C PRO A 135 26.39 17.47 -14.65
N GLU A 136 26.08 18.78 -14.74
CA GLU A 136 24.69 19.26 -14.72
C GLU A 136 23.80 18.57 -15.75
N ALA A 137 24.30 18.38 -16.96
CA ALA A 137 23.55 17.73 -18.05
C ALA A 137 23.19 16.25 -17.78
N GLU A 138 23.89 15.60 -16.85
CA GLU A 138 23.70 14.18 -16.51
C GLU A 138 22.91 13.97 -15.21
N ARG A 139 22.72 15.02 -14.42
CA ARG A 139 22.12 14.91 -13.07
C ARG A 139 20.76 14.25 -13.06
N ALA A 140 19.90 14.55 -14.02
CA ALA A 140 18.57 13.94 -14.09
C ALA A 140 18.64 12.42 -14.32
N ASN A 141 19.52 11.98 -15.20
CA ASN A 141 19.70 10.55 -15.48
C ASN A 141 20.30 9.81 -14.29
N VAL A 142 21.37 10.39 -13.70
CA VAL A 142 22.01 9.78 -12.52
C VAL A 142 21.07 9.76 -11.31
N ALA A 143 20.25 10.79 -11.11
CA ALA A 143 19.21 10.78 -10.08
C ALA A 143 18.19 9.66 -10.30
N ALA A 144 17.74 9.44 -11.54
CA ALA A 144 16.85 8.34 -11.87
C ALA A 144 17.49 6.96 -11.63
N GLU A 145 18.78 6.82 -11.94
CA GLU A 145 19.54 5.61 -11.64
C GLU A 145 19.65 5.35 -10.12
N ILE A 146 19.91 6.39 -9.32
CA ILE A 146 19.98 6.28 -7.86
C ILE A 146 18.63 5.82 -7.31
N LEU A 147 17.53 6.42 -7.75
CA LEU A 147 16.19 6.06 -7.29
C LEU A 147 15.80 4.64 -7.75
N GLY A 148 16.17 4.25 -8.97
CA GLY A 148 15.98 2.90 -9.47
C GLY A 148 16.75 1.87 -8.65
N ALA A 149 17.99 2.18 -8.27
CA ALA A 149 18.82 1.31 -7.44
C ALA A 149 18.20 1.06 -6.05
N GLU A 150 17.44 2.00 -5.48
CA GLU A 150 16.71 1.78 -4.23
C GLU A 150 15.64 0.69 -4.37
N ILE A 151 14.95 0.64 -5.50
CA ILE A 151 13.99 -0.44 -5.80
C ILE A 151 14.72 -1.76 -6.04
N ASP A 152 15.85 -1.73 -6.75
CA ASP A 152 16.65 -2.91 -7.07
C ASP A 152 17.24 -3.60 -5.82
N ARG A 153 17.31 -2.91 -4.68
CA ARG A 153 17.67 -3.52 -3.38
C ARG A 153 16.71 -4.63 -2.94
N TYR A 154 15.46 -4.63 -3.45
CA TYR A 154 14.46 -5.65 -3.17
C TYR A 154 14.42 -6.79 -4.20
N ARG A 155 15.14 -6.65 -5.35
CA ARG A 155 15.22 -7.68 -6.39
C ARG A 155 16.24 -8.76 -6.05
N ALA A 156 16.27 -9.82 -6.84
CA ALA A 156 17.23 -10.91 -6.70
C ALA A 156 18.67 -10.39 -6.62
N GLY A 157 19.39 -10.77 -5.57
CA GLY A 157 20.75 -10.30 -5.29
C GLY A 157 20.85 -8.96 -4.54
N GLY A 158 19.76 -8.26 -4.31
CA GLY A 158 19.70 -7.04 -3.52
C GLY A 158 19.64 -7.30 -2.00
N THR A 159 19.87 -6.25 -1.21
CA THR A 159 19.95 -6.31 0.27
C THR A 159 18.67 -6.82 0.93
N TYR A 160 17.52 -6.56 0.32
CA TYR A 160 16.19 -6.91 0.82
C TYR A 160 15.48 -7.92 -0.09
N ALA A 161 16.26 -8.71 -0.85
CA ALA A 161 15.73 -9.72 -1.76
C ALA A 161 14.78 -10.69 -1.02
N GLY A 162 13.60 -10.94 -1.60
CA GLY A 162 12.61 -11.86 -1.04
C GLY A 162 11.65 -11.25 -0.01
N GLU A 163 11.81 -9.97 0.36
CA GLU A 163 10.85 -9.28 1.23
C GLU A 163 9.48 -9.11 0.53
N PHE A 164 9.52 -8.87 -0.79
CA PHE A 164 8.34 -8.82 -1.65
C PHE A 164 8.52 -9.70 -2.88
N PRO A 165 7.44 -10.26 -3.45
CA PRO A 165 7.50 -10.93 -4.76
C PRO A 165 8.03 -9.97 -5.84
N GLU A 166 8.97 -10.41 -6.67
CA GLU A 166 9.59 -9.55 -7.69
C GLU A 166 8.58 -8.91 -8.65
N ARG A 167 7.49 -9.64 -8.98
CA ARG A 167 6.43 -9.13 -9.86
C ARG A 167 5.62 -7.97 -9.29
N TRP A 168 5.68 -7.76 -7.96
CA TRP A 168 5.04 -6.61 -7.32
C TRP A 168 5.91 -5.36 -7.37
N LEU A 169 7.23 -5.53 -7.47
CA LEU A 169 8.17 -4.42 -7.46
C LEU A 169 8.02 -3.56 -8.72
N PRO A 170 8.10 -2.22 -8.58
CA PRO A 170 8.02 -1.32 -9.72
C PRO A 170 9.08 -1.62 -10.78
N ALA A 171 8.65 -1.83 -12.02
CA ALA A 171 9.54 -1.99 -13.18
C ALA A 171 9.95 -0.66 -13.80
N GLY A 172 9.24 0.42 -13.47
CA GLY A 172 9.54 1.78 -13.93
C GLY A 172 9.09 2.82 -12.91
N LEU A 173 9.81 3.94 -12.88
CA LEU A 173 9.55 5.05 -11.99
C LEU A 173 9.22 6.32 -12.77
N ALA A 174 8.17 7.03 -12.36
CA ALA A 174 7.92 8.42 -12.73
C ALA A 174 8.35 9.30 -11.56
N ILE A 175 9.30 10.20 -11.81
CA ILE A 175 9.82 11.10 -10.78
C ILE A 175 9.03 12.40 -10.87
N VAL A 176 8.50 12.86 -9.73
CA VAL A 176 7.75 14.12 -9.64
C VAL A 176 8.39 15.02 -8.59
N ASP A 177 8.28 16.31 -8.85
CA ASP A 177 8.90 17.33 -7.99
C ASP A 177 7.97 17.81 -6.87
N GLU A 178 6.66 17.61 -7.04
CA GLU A 178 5.64 18.07 -6.11
C GLU A 178 5.33 16.95 -5.11
N ALA A 179 5.45 17.27 -3.82
CA ALA A 179 5.08 16.33 -2.77
C ALA A 179 3.57 16.06 -2.78
N PHE A 180 3.18 14.83 -2.42
CA PHE A 180 1.78 14.48 -2.23
C PHE A 180 1.28 15.12 -0.93
N THR A 181 0.32 16.03 -1.03
CA THR A 181 -0.23 16.77 0.10
C THR A 181 -1.75 16.83 0.03
N GLU A 182 -2.40 17.17 1.16
CA GLU A 182 -3.84 17.43 1.20
C GLU A 182 -4.21 18.68 0.37
N GLN A 183 -3.32 19.68 0.35
CA GLN A 183 -3.56 20.95 -0.35
C GLN A 183 -3.66 20.76 -1.87
N ASN A 184 -2.88 19.85 -2.44
CA ASN A 184 -2.96 19.52 -3.87
C ASN A 184 -3.91 18.36 -4.19
N GLY A 185 -4.55 17.79 -3.15
CA GLY A 185 -5.55 16.73 -3.29
C GLY A 185 -5.00 15.37 -3.70
N LEU A 186 -3.67 15.19 -3.66
CA LEU A 186 -3.02 13.93 -4.01
C LEU A 186 -3.00 12.93 -2.84
N VAL A 187 -3.21 13.40 -1.62
CA VAL A 187 -3.49 12.57 -0.43
C VAL A 187 -4.67 13.14 0.34
N ASN A 188 -5.35 12.30 1.10
CA ASN A 188 -6.43 12.71 1.99
C ASN A 188 -5.91 13.05 3.40
N SER A 189 -6.82 13.43 4.33
CA SER A 189 -6.49 13.75 5.72
C SER A 189 -5.88 12.61 6.52
N THR A 190 -5.90 11.40 6.00
CA THR A 190 -5.23 10.23 6.58
C THR A 190 -3.89 9.92 5.91
N MET A 191 -3.37 10.84 5.11
CA MET A 191 -2.11 10.72 4.36
C MET A 191 -2.10 9.55 3.34
N LYS A 192 -3.29 9.23 2.78
CA LYS A 192 -3.50 8.15 1.81
C LYS A 192 -4.13 8.68 0.53
#